data_996eeeaf6ae0f7e04ba1279eb286623c
#
_entry.id   996eeeaf6ae0f7e04ba1279eb286623c
#
_cell.length_a   1.000
_cell.length_b   1.000
_cell.length_c   1.000
_cell.angle_alpha   90.00
_cell.angle_beta   90.00
_cell.angle_gamma   90.00
#
_symmetry.space_group_name_H-M   'P 1'
#
loop_
_entity.id
_entity.type
_entity.pdbx_description
1 polymer ?
#
loop_
_entity_poly.entity_id
_entity_poly.type
_entity_poly.pdbx_seq_one_letter_code
_entity_poly.pdbx_strand_id
1 'polypeptide(L)'
;LMSLKVDTQTANASAVISKDKIVPKDVFDLLKSGKFWAFCLYVAGVAWMMFVAEQQFSRYFVTFFNDVHEGNTVFGLLGTVQSGTEFVMYIFMPMFVNYIGAKRGLLIVGALVGARLVISGLCDSHLLISVIKPLYGLEICLLLVSVFKYIAEHFDKRVNATMYLLGYQAMLYIGNVVVSSPAGLLYDRIGFEKTYMIMGAIALFFTLVSAFTLSACQRQNNRQPALDVAENGISK
;
A
#
# COMPACT_ATOMS: atom_id res chain seq x y z
N LEU A 1 24.78 -37.52 27.14
CA LEU A 1 25.39 -36.33 26.52
C LEU A 1 24.55 -35.76 25.37
N MET A 2 23.75 -36.59 24.68
CA MET A 2 22.88 -36.17 23.58
C MET A 2 21.57 -35.51 24.07
N SER A 3 21.03 -35.96 25.22
CA SER A 3 19.81 -35.41 25.85
C SER A 3 20.02 -33.97 26.34
N LEU A 4 21.16 -33.63 26.91
CA LEU A 4 21.45 -32.27 27.41
C LEU A 4 21.57 -31.22 26.29
N LYS A 5 21.96 -31.60 25.06
CA LYS A 5 22.00 -30.68 23.90
C LYS A 5 20.62 -30.37 23.33
N VAL A 6 19.68 -31.31 23.41
CA VAL A 6 18.32 -31.13 22.96
C VAL A 6 17.56 -30.19 23.90
N ASP A 7 17.74 -30.32 25.21
CA ASP A 7 17.11 -29.47 26.22
C ASP A 7 17.58 -28.01 26.15
N THR A 8 18.86 -27.77 25.85
CA THR A 8 19.41 -26.41 25.68
C THR A 8 18.92 -25.77 24.37
N GLN A 9 18.74 -26.52 23.29
CA GLN A 9 18.18 -25.99 22.05
C GLN A 9 16.69 -25.65 22.19
N THR A 10 15.90 -26.51 22.84
CA THR A 10 14.48 -26.23 23.11
C THR A 10 14.30 -25.08 24.09
N ALA A 11 15.14 -24.97 25.13
CA ALA A 11 15.13 -23.84 26.06
C ALA A 11 15.51 -22.52 25.37
N ASN A 12 16.50 -22.54 24.49
CA ASN A 12 16.90 -21.36 23.70
C ASN A 12 15.82 -20.99 22.66
N ALA A 13 15.20 -21.97 22.00
CA ALA A 13 14.07 -21.72 21.09
C ALA A 13 12.87 -21.14 21.84
N SER A 14 12.54 -21.67 23.02
CA SER A 14 11.47 -21.15 23.88
C SER A 14 11.77 -19.75 24.41
N ALA A 15 13.03 -19.45 24.73
CA ALA A 15 13.46 -18.13 25.18
C ALA A 15 13.44 -17.10 24.03
N VAL A 16 13.73 -17.52 22.80
CA VAL A 16 13.62 -16.67 21.60
C VAL A 16 12.15 -16.39 21.30
N ILE A 17 11.29 -17.40 21.35
CA ILE A 17 9.84 -17.26 21.16
C ILE A 17 9.20 -16.41 22.28
N SER A 18 9.72 -16.50 23.52
CA SER A 18 9.25 -15.67 24.64
C SER A 18 9.63 -14.20 24.51
N LYS A 19 10.75 -13.88 23.83
CA LYS A 19 11.19 -12.50 23.57
C LYS A 19 10.38 -11.79 22.49
N ASP A 20 9.66 -12.54 21.64
CA ASP A 20 8.87 -12.00 20.53
C ASP A 20 7.36 -11.88 20.85
N LYS A 21 6.94 -12.13 22.09
CA LYS A 21 5.54 -11.94 22.46
C LYS A 21 5.18 -10.45 22.46
N ILE A 22 4.21 -10.10 21.61
CA ILE A 22 3.59 -8.77 21.59
C ILE A 22 2.89 -8.56 22.94
N VAL A 23 3.26 -7.51 23.64
CA VAL A 23 2.60 -7.09 24.88
C VAL A 23 1.53 -6.04 24.52
N PRO A 24 0.34 -6.01 25.14
CA PRO A 24 -0.66 -4.98 24.90
C PRO A 24 -0.12 -3.55 24.97
N LYS A 25 0.93 -3.33 25.74
CA LYS A 25 1.65 -2.06 25.85
C LYS A 25 2.29 -1.65 24.52
N ASP A 26 2.88 -2.59 23.77
CA ASP A 26 3.54 -2.30 22.49
C ASP A 26 2.52 -1.79 21.45
N VAL A 27 1.30 -2.34 21.48
CA VAL A 27 0.19 -1.89 20.62
C VAL A 27 -0.28 -0.49 21.03
N PHE A 28 -0.34 -0.22 22.33
CA PHE A 28 -0.75 1.09 22.83
C PHE A 28 0.28 2.18 22.51
N ASP A 29 1.56 1.85 22.62
CA ASP A 29 2.67 2.74 22.26
C ASP A 29 2.69 3.00 20.74
N LEU A 30 2.36 1.97 19.91
CA LEU A 30 2.16 2.13 18.47
C LEU A 30 1.05 3.13 18.16
N LEU A 31 -0.12 3.00 18.80
CA LEU A 31 -1.27 3.90 18.59
C LEU A 31 -0.99 5.34 19.04
N LYS A 32 -0.07 5.56 19.98
CA LYS A 32 0.39 6.90 20.38
C LYS A 32 1.40 7.51 19.42
N SER A 33 2.00 6.72 18.54
CA SER A 33 3.04 7.18 17.63
C SER A 33 2.48 8.10 16.55
N GLY A 34 3.05 9.29 16.39
CA GLY A 34 2.73 10.19 15.28
C GLY A 34 3.00 9.57 13.90
N LYS A 35 3.96 8.65 13.80
CA LYS A 35 4.26 7.92 12.55
C LYS A 35 3.12 6.98 12.15
N PHE A 36 2.46 6.36 13.13
CA PHE A 36 1.28 5.54 12.91
C PHE A 36 0.16 6.36 12.27
N TRP A 37 -0.18 7.50 12.86
CA TRP A 37 -1.26 8.35 12.36
C TRP A 37 -0.93 9.01 11.02
N ALA A 38 0.33 9.38 10.77
CA ALA A 38 0.76 9.86 9.46
C ALA A 38 0.57 8.80 8.37
N PHE A 39 0.87 7.53 8.68
CA PHE A 39 0.63 6.42 7.76
C PHE A 39 -0.88 6.15 7.57
N CYS A 40 -1.67 6.15 8.65
CA CYS A 40 -3.14 6.03 8.58
C CYS A 40 -3.76 7.16 7.73
N LEU A 41 -3.25 8.38 7.84
CA LEU A 41 -3.71 9.52 7.04
C LEU A 41 -3.44 9.30 5.55
N TYR A 42 -2.28 8.75 5.19
CA TYR A 42 -2.00 8.36 3.81
C TYR A 42 -2.98 7.30 3.30
N VAL A 43 -3.20 6.24 4.09
CA VAL A 43 -4.15 5.16 3.73
C VAL A 43 -5.56 5.74 3.55
N ALA A 44 -6.02 6.60 4.47
CA ALA A 44 -7.33 7.24 4.40
C ALA A 44 -7.49 8.14 3.16
N GLY A 45 -6.45 8.89 2.81
CA GLY A 45 -6.55 9.83 1.67
C GLY A 45 -6.34 9.18 0.31
N VAL A 46 -5.45 8.20 0.20
CA VAL A 46 -5.04 7.61 -1.09
C VAL A 46 -5.68 6.24 -1.30
N ALA A 47 -5.46 5.30 -0.37
CA ALA A 47 -5.93 3.93 -0.56
C ALA A 47 -7.47 3.84 -0.53
N TRP A 48 -8.16 4.62 0.33
CA TRP A 48 -9.62 4.66 0.33
C TRP A 48 -10.18 5.11 -1.01
N MET A 49 -9.65 6.19 -1.60
CA MET A 49 -10.10 6.69 -2.89
C MET A 49 -9.85 5.66 -3.99
N MET A 50 -8.68 5.01 -3.98
CA MET A 50 -8.33 3.98 -4.93
C MET A 50 -9.29 2.78 -4.88
N PHE A 51 -9.55 2.22 -3.69
CA PHE A 51 -10.38 1.02 -3.54
C PHE A 51 -11.87 1.31 -3.76
N VAL A 52 -12.38 2.44 -3.26
CA VAL A 52 -13.81 2.80 -3.44
C VAL A 52 -14.12 3.13 -4.90
N ALA A 53 -13.21 3.82 -5.59
CA ALA A 53 -13.38 4.06 -7.02
C ALA A 53 -13.40 2.75 -7.82
N GLU A 54 -12.52 1.80 -7.48
CA GLU A 54 -12.45 0.51 -8.17
C GLU A 54 -13.73 -0.33 -8.01
N GLN A 55 -14.40 -0.27 -6.85
CA GLN A 55 -15.66 -0.99 -6.62
C GLN A 55 -16.77 -0.61 -7.60
N GLN A 56 -16.82 0.63 -8.05
CA GLN A 56 -17.84 1.14 -8.97
C GLN A 56 -17.36 1.21 -10.42
N PHE A 57 -16.10 0.85 -10.68
CA PHE A 57 -15.48 1.02 -11.99
C PHE A 57 -16.16 0.20 -13.08
N SER A 58 -16.64 -1.00 -12.77
CA SER A 58 -17.40 -1.81 -13.74
C SER A 58 -18.68 -1.14 -14.19
N ARG A 59 -19.42 -0.53 -13.25
CA ARG A 59 -20.65 0.21 -13.55
C ARG A 59 -20.36 1.43 -14.43
N TYR A 60 -19.32 2.18 -14.10
CA TYR A 60 -18.89 3.31 -14.90
C TYR A 60 -18.48 2.87 -16.31
N PHE A 61 -17.69 1.81 -16.42
CA PHE A 61 -17.21 1.30 -17.70
C PHE A 61 -18.34 0.88 -18.64
N VAL A 62 -19.35 0.22 -18.12
CA VAL A 62 -20.51 -0.24 -18.90
C VAL A 62 -21.33 0.93 -19.48
N THR A 63 -21.30 2.12 -18.86
CA THR A 63 -22.03 3.29 -19.40
C THR A 63 -21.55 3.74 -20.78
N PHE A 64 -20.36 3.34 -21.20
CA PHE A 64 -19.80 3.65 -22.54
C PHE A 64 -20.26 2.69 -23.64
N PHE A 65 -21.05 1.66 -23.32
CA PHE A 65 -21.52 0.66 -24.25
C PHE A 65 -23.04 0.75 -24.42
N ASN A 66 -23.52 0.50 -25.64
CA ASN A 66 -24.95 0.42 -25.92
C ASN A 66 -25.57 -0.88 -25.37
N ASP A 67 -24.79 -1.95 -25.32
CA ASP A 67 -25.19 -3.23 -24.75
C ASP A 67 -24.41 -3.51 -23.45
N VAL A 68 -25.15 -3.69 -22.36
CA VAL A 68 -24.62 -4.02 -21.03
C VAL A 68 -23.82 -5.32 -21.04
N HIS A 69 -24.27 -6.30 -21.85
CA HIS A 69 -23.60 -7.60 -21.94
C HIS A 69 -22.24 -7.48 -22.61
N GLU A 70 -22.16 -6.71 -23.69
CA GLU A 70 -20.89 -6.41 -24.37
C GLU A 70 -19.93 -5.69 -23.42
N GLY A 71 -20.40 -4.64 -22.73
CA GLY A 71 -19.60 -3.88 -21.78
C GLY A 71 -19.03 -4.76 -20.65
N ASN A 72 -19.85 -5.65 -20.07
CA ASN A 72 -19.41 -6.59 -19.04
C ASN A 72 -18.38 -7.60 -19.58
N THR A 73 -18.55 -8.07 -20.81
CA THR A 73 -17.60 -9.01 -21.44
C THR A 73 -16.24 -8.35 -21.64
N VAL A 74 -16.21 -7.13 -22.18
CA VAL A 74 -14.96 -6.37 -22.36
C VAL A 74 -14.31 -6.06 -21.01
N PHE A 75 -15.11 -5.67 -20.01
CA PHE A 75 -14.59 -5.43 -18.67
C PHE A 75 -13.95 -6.68 -18.06
N GLY A 76 -14.56 -7.85 -18.23
CA GLY A 76 -13.99 -9.14 -17.78
C GLY A 76 -12.66 -9.47 -18.45
N LEU A 77 -12.53 -9.21 -19.77
CA LEU A 77 -11.27 -9.36 -20.49
C LEU A 77 -10.18 -8.42 -19.97
N LEU A 78 -10.54 -7.15 -19.73
CA LEU A 78 -9.63 -6.16 -19.13
C LEU A 78 -9.20 -6.57 -17.73
N GLY A 79 -10.09 -7.16 -16.93
CA GLY A 79 -9.76 -7.74 -15.62
C GLY A 79 -8.72 -8.86 -15.72
N THR A 80 -8.81 -9.69 -16.76
CA THR A 80 -7.79 -10.73 -17.01
C THR A 80 -6.43 -10.11 -17.36
N VAL A 81 -6.40 -9.09 -18.23
CA VAL A 81 -5.18 -8.35 -18.55
C VAL A 81 -4.60 -7.68 -17.30
N GLN A 82 -5.45 -7.06 -16.49
CA GLN A 82 -5.04 -6.46 -15.21
C GLN A 82 -4.37 -7.50 -14.30
N SER A 83 -5.00 -8.66 -14.08
CA SER A 83 -4.44 -9.72 -13.22
C SER A 83 -3.11 -10.26 -13.78
N GLY A 84 -2.98 -10.37 -15.09
CA GLY A 84 -1.70 -10.71 -15.73
C GLY A 84 -0.63 -9.64 -15.48
N THR A 85 -1.00 -8.37 -15.56
CA THR A 85 -0.10 -7.25 -15.24
C THR A 85 0.33 -7.30 -13.78
N GLU A 86 -0.61 -7.52 -12.85
CA GLU A 86 -0.32 -7.67 -11.41
C GLU A 86 0.70 -8.77 -11.16
N PHE A 87 0.48 -9.95 -11.75
CA PHE A 87 1.40 -11.09 -11.59
C PHE A 87 2.82 -10.74 -12.01
N VAL A 88 2.98 -10.14 -13.19
CA VAL A 88 4.31 -9.73 -13.70
C VAL A 88 4.92 -8.64 -12.80
N MET A 89 4.12 -7.65 -12.40
CA MET A 89 4.60 -6.52 -11.60
C MET A 89 5.04 -6.96 -10.20
N TYR A 90 4.42 -7.96 -9.56
CA TYR A 90 4.87 -8.47 -8.26
C TYR A 90 6.30 -9.02 -8.29
N ILE A 91 6.80 -9.46 -9.44
CA ILE A 91 8.18 -9.95 -9.59
C ILE A 91 9.17 -8.76 -9.58
N PHE A 92 8.84 -7.67 -10.27
CA PHE A 92 9.76 -6.53 -10.44
C PHE A 92 9.63 -5.46 -9.37
N MET A 93 8.45 -5.33 -8.77
CA MET A 93 8.12 -4.24 -7.84
C MET A 93 9.00 -4.20 -6.58
N PRO A 94 9.39 -5.35 -5.95
CA PRO A 94 10.29 -5.33 -4.81
C PRO A 94 11.65 -4.72 -5.15
N MET A 95 12.20 -5.03 -6.33
CA MET A 95 13.47 -4.46 -6.78
C MET A 95 13.36 -2.96 -7.02
N PHE A 96 12.27 -2.53 -7.69
CA PHE A 96 11.99 -1.11 -7.92
C PHE A 96 11.84 -0.32 -6.63
N VAL A 97 11.01 -0.80 -5.68
CA VAL A 97 10.80 -0.14 -4.38
C VAL A 97 12.08 -0.15 -3.53
N ASN A 98 12.93 -1.18 -3.66
CA ASN A 98 14.24 -1.20 -3.01
C ASN A 98 15.18 -0.11 -3.51
N TYR A 99 15.07 0.22 -4.79
CA TYR A 99 15.89 1.28 -5.39
C TYR A 99 15.41 2.68 -5.00
N ILE A 100 14.10 2.95 -5.10
CA ILE A 100 13.54 4.30 -4.85
C ILE A 100 13.28 4.60 -3.36
N GLY A 101 13.08 3.57 -2.53
CA GLY A 101 12.72 3.69 -1.12
C GLY A 101 11.20 3.71 -0.88
N ALA A 102 10.78 3.24 0.30
CA ALA A 102 9.37 3.03 0.63
C ALA A 102 8.53 4.31 0.59
N LYS A 103 9.01 5.41 1.18
CA LYS A 103 8.29 6.70 1.16
C LYS A 103 8.02 7.19 -0.26
N ARG A 104 9.04 7.15 -1.13
CA ARG A 104 8.88 7.58 -2.53
C ARG A 104 7.93 6.65 -3.28
N GLY A 105 7.98 5.34 -3.00
CA GLY A 105 7.03 4.37 -3.54
C GLY A 105 5.58 4.74 -3.22
N LEU A 106 5.28 5.03 -1.95
CA LEU A 106 3.95 5.47 -1.53
C LEU A 106 3.51 6.78 -2.22
N LEU A 107 4.40 7.76 -2.34
CA LEU A 107 4.07 9.03 -3.01
C LEU A 107 3.82 8.84 -4.51
N ILE A 108 4.58 7.98 -5.18
CA ILE A 108 4.37 7.64 -6.60
C ILE A 108 3.00 6.98 -6.77
N VAL A 109 2.63 6.02 -5.88
CA VAL A 109 1.29 5.42 -5.92
C VAL A 109 0.21 6.49 -5.81
N GLY A 110 0.31 7.38 -4.81
CA GLY A 110 -0.70 8.42 -4.61
C GLY A 110 -0.83 9.35 -5.83
N ALA A 111 0.29 9.70 -6.47
CA ALA A 111 0.28 10.49 -7.69
C ALA A 111 -0.35 9.73 -8.88
N LEU A 112 -0.03 8.44 -9.05
CA LEU A 112 -0.59 7.60 -10.10
C LEU A 112 -2.09 7.41 -9.92
N VAL A 113 -2.54 7.05 -8.70
CA VAL A 113 -3.95 6.89 -8.36
C VAL A 113 -4.72 8.18 -8.62
N GLY A 114 -4.23 9.31 -8.11
CA GLY A 114 -4.89 10.59 -8.30
C GLY A 114 -4.96 11.00 -9.78
N ALA A 115 -3.86 10.86 -10.53
CA ALA A 115 -3.83 11.14 -11.95
C ALA A 115 -4.78 10.21 -12.73
N ARG A 116 -4.76 8.90 -12.45
CA ARG A 116 -5.66 7.92 -13.10
C ARG A 116 -7.12 8.27 -12.87
N LEU A 117 -7.51 8.58 -11.63
CA LEU A 117 -8.89 8.93 -11.30
C LEU A 117 -9.33 10.23 -12.00
N VAL A 118 -8.49 11.27 -11.99
CA VAL A 118 -8.79 12.53 -12.70
C VAL A 118 -8.92 12.29 -14.20
N ILE A 119 -7.99 11.55 -14.81
CA ILE A 119 -8.04 11.22 -16.23
C ILE A 119 -9.30 10.39 -16.54
N SER A 120 -9.64 9.39 -15.71
CA SER A 120 -10.86 8.60 -15.89
C SER A 120 -12.13 9.45 -15.84
N GLY A 121 -12.15 10.51 -15.02
CA GLY A 121 -13.28 11.45 -14.98
C GLY A 121 -13.33 12.47 -16.12
N LEU A 122 -12.21 12.64 -16.85
CA LEU A 122 -12.14 13.54 -18.03
C LEU A 122 -12.31 12.80 -19.37
N CYS A 123 -12.36 11.46 -19.33
CA CYS A 123 -12.42 10.65 -20.53
C CYS A 123 -13.85 10.37 -20.97
N ASP A 124 -14.16 10.71 -22.22
CA ASP A 124 -15.44 10.42 -22.88
C ASP A 124 -15.37 9.19 -23.79
N SER A 125 -14.24 8.44 -23.79
CA SER A 125 -14.00 7.32 -24.71
C SER A 125 -13.74 6.01 -23.97
N HIS A 126 -14.51 4.96 -24.34
CA HIS A 126 -14.30 3.60 -23.81
C HIS A 126 -12.91 3.05 -24.11
N LEU A 127 -12.30 3.43 -25.23
CA LEU A 127 -10.95 2.97 -25.60
C LEU A 127 -9.89 3.51 -24.62
N LEU A 128 -9.97 4.80 -24.29
CA LEU A 128 -9.00 5.42 -23.38
C LEU A 128 -9.13 4.84 -21.96
N ILE A 129 -10.37 4.66 -21.49
CA ILE A 129 -10.63 4.02 -20.19
C ILE A 129 -10.15 2.56 -20.17
N SER A 130 -10.28 1.83 -21.29
CA SER A 130 -9.76 0.47 -21.42
C SER A 130 -8.24 0.39 -21.29
N VAL A 131 -7.51 1.40 -21.77
CA VAL A 131 -6.04 1.48 -21.62
C VAL A 131 -5.64 1.85 -20.19
N ILE A 132 -6.46 2.66 -19.51
CA ILE A 132 -6.19 3.11 -18.15
C ILE A 132 -6.47 2.01 -17.11
N LYS A 133 -7.43 1.13 -17.36
CA LYS A 133 -7.86 0.09 -16.42
C LYS A 133 -6.72 -0.83 -15.94
N PRO A 134 -5.84 -1.38 -16.79
CA PRO A 134 -4.72 -2.22 -16.36
C PRO A 134 -3.69 -1.50 -15.46
N LEU A 135 -3.63 -0.15 -15.45
CA LEU A 135 -2.75 0.61 -14.57
C LEU A 135 -3.06 0.37 -13.08
N TYR A 136 -4.32 0.04 -12.75
CA TYR A 136 -4.67 -0.36 -11.40
C TYR A 136 -3.82 -1.54 -10.90
N GLY A 137 -3.51 -2.52 -11.76
CA GLY A 137 -2.65 -3.65 -11.41
C GLY A 137 -1.23 -3.20 -11.01
N LEU A 138 -0.69 -2.19 -11.66
CA LEU A 138 0.59 -1.59 -11.29
C LEU A 138 0.49 -0.83 -9.95
N GLU A 139 -0.58 -0.05 -9.77
CA GLU A 139 -0.82 0.74 -8.56
C GLU A 139 -0.93 -0.14 -7.31
N ILE A 140 -1.71 -1.23 -7.37
CA ILE A 140 -1.91 -2.13 -6.22
C ILE A 140 -0.61 -2.86 -5.84
N CYS A 141 0.17 -3.31 -6.82
CA CYS A 141 1.46 -3.95 -6.58
C CYS A 141 2.45 -2.98 -5.93
N LEU A 142 2.56 -1.76 -6.47
CA LEU A 142 3.45 -0.74 -5.94
C LEU A 142 3.02 -0.30 -4.54
N LEU A 143 1.70 -0.16 -4.30
CA LEU A 143 1.14 0.16 -2.99
C LEU A 143 1.53 -0.89 -1.97
N LEU A 144 1.22 -2.15 -2.23
CA LEU A 144 1.41 -3.24 -1.27
C LEU A 144 2.88 -3.42 -0.90
N VAL A 145 3.77 -3.46 -1.90
CA VAL A 145 5.21 -3.60 -1.68
C VAL A 145 5.77 -2.39 -0.92
N SER A 146 5.32 -1.16 -1.25
CA SER A 146 5.74 0.05 -0.55
C SER A 146 5.22 0.10 0.89
N VAL A 147 3.99 -0.37 1.15
CA VAL A 147 3.41 -0.49 2.50
C VAL A 147 4.23 -1.44 3.36
N PHE A 148 4.50 -2.66 2.88
CA PHE A 148 5.30 -3.62 3.63
C PHE A 148 6.70 -3.11 3.93
N LYS A 149 7.33 -2.49 2.94
CA LYS A 149 8.66 -1.92 3.13
C LYS A 149 8.65 -0.74 4.09
N TYR A 150 7.66 0.16 3.98
CA TYR A 150 7.53 1.30 4.89
C TYR A 150 7.34 0.85 6.34
N ILE A 151 6.50 -0.15 6.58
CA ILE A 151 6.28 -0.73 7.89
C ILE A 151 7.59 -1.35 8.42
N ALA A 152 8.29 -2.14 7.61
CA ALA A 152 9.53 -2.78 8.02
C ALA A 152 10.69 -1.80 8.32
N GLU A 153 10.69 -0.63 7.68
CA GLU A 153 11.73 0.39 7.86
C GLU A 153 11.47 1.34 9.05
N HIS A 154 10.20 1.55 9.43
CA HIS A 154 9.83 2.60 10.39
C HIS A 154 9.29 2.10 11.72
N PHE A 155 8.95 0.81 11.80
CA PHE A 155 8.40 0.19 13.00
C PHE A 155 9.23 -0.99 13.46
N ASP A 156 9.12 -1.35 14.75
CA ASP A 156 9.83 -2.51 15.31
C ASP A 156 9.28 -3.79 14.66
N LYS A 157 10.18 -4.74 14.37
CA LYS A 157 9.85 -6.04 13.76
C LYS A 157 8.73 -6.77 14.49
N ARG A 158 8.64 -6.61 15.83
CA ARG A 158 7.62 -7.25 16.67
C ARG A 158 6.21 -6.76 16.35
N VAL A 159 6.07 -5.49 16.02
CA VAL A 159 4.75 -4.86 15.76
C VAL A 159 4.42 -4.73 14.28
N ASN A 160 5.28 -5.19 13.36
CA ASN A 160 5.06 -5.06 11.91
C ASN A 160 3.75 -5.71 11.47
N ALA A 161 3.45 -6.92 11.95
CA ALA A 161 2.18 -7.60 11.62
C ALA A 161 0.97 -6.82 12.18
N THR A 162 1.07 -6.31 13.41
CA THR A 162 0.03 -5.48 14.03
C THR A 162 -0.15 -4.16 13.28
N MET A 163 0.95 -3.53 12.86
CA MET A 163 0.92 -2.32 12.06
C MET A 163 0.23 -2.54 10.71
N TYR A 164 0.52 -3.65 10.03
CA TYR A 164 -0.16 -4.01 8.80
C TYR A 164 -1.66 -4.25 9.03
N LEU A 165 -2.03 -5.00 10.07
CA LEU A 165 -3.43 -5.31 10.36
C LEU A 165 -4.22 -4.07 10.79
N LEU A 166 -3.69 -3.24 11.68
CA LEU A 166 -4.39 -2.07 12.22
C LEU A 166 -4.21 -0.83 11.34
N GLY A 167 -2.97 -0.53 10.94
CA GLY A 167 -2.65 0.69 10.19
C GLY A 167 -3.03 0.62 8.71
N TYR A 168 -3.08 -0.57 8.11
CA TYR A 168 -3.43 -0.74 6.72
C TYR A 168 -4.76 -1.45 6.53
N GLN A 169 -4.90 -2.72 6.93
CA GLN A 169 -6.10 -3.51 6.66
C GLN A 169 -7.35 -2.98 7.37
N ALA A 170 -7.28 -2.74 8.68
CA ALA A 170 -8.43 -2.21 9.41
C ALA A 170 -8.82 -0.82 8.89
N MET A 171 -7.83 0.04 8.57
CA MET A 171 -8.09 1.34 7.97
C MET A 171 -8.76 1.22 6.60
N LEU A 172 -8.39 0.24 5.76
CA LEU A 172 -9.08 0.01 4.49
C LEU A 172 -10.55 -0.38 4.69
N TYR A 173 -10.85 -1.27 5.63
CA TYR A 173 -12.23 -1.67 5.91
C TYR A 173 -13.06 -0.51 6.48
N ILE A 174 -12.47 0.30 7.37
CA ILE A 174 -13.11 1.53 7.86
C ILE A 174 -13.42 2.46 6.69
N GLY A 175 -12.47 2.65 5.78
CA GLY A 175 -12.65 3.46 4.58
C GLY A 175 -13.77 2.97 3.69
N ASN A 176 -13.86 1.67 3.47
CA ASN A 176 -14.96 1.08 2.71
C ASN A 176 -16.33 1.40 3.33
N VAL A 177 -16.47 1.31 4.64
CA VAL A 177 -17.73 1.63 5.33
C VAL A 177 -18.02 3.14 5.28
N VAL A 178 -17.02 3.98 5.55
CA VAL A 178 -17.20 5.43 5.69
C VAL A 178 -17.38 6.12 4.33
N VAL A 179 -16.64 5.71 3.30
CA VAL A 179 -16.56 6.42 2.01
C VAL A 179 -17.53 5.85 0.97
N SER A 180 -17.86 4.55 1.01
CA SER A 180 -18.70 3.94 -0.04
C SER A 180 -20.09 4.55 -0.10
N SER A 181 -20.71 4.87 1.04
CA SER A 181 -22.04 5.49 1.06
C SER A 181 -22.05 6.92 0.51
N PRO A 182 -21.18 7.85 0.98
CA PRO A 182 -21.05 9.17 0.35
C PRO A 182 -20.66 9.10 -1.14
N ALA A 183 -19.77 8.19 -1.53
CA ALA A 183 -19.38 8.02 -2.92
C ALA A 183 -20.58 7.56 -3.78
N GLY A 184 -21.40 6.63 -3.28
CA GLY A 184 -22.63 6.20 -3.94
C GLY A 184 -23.58 7.36 -4.19
N LEU A 185 -23.82 8.20 -3.18
CA LEU A 185 -24.63 9.41 -3.31
C LEU A 185 -24.08 10.42 -4.32
N LEU A 186 -22.75 10.55 -4.41
CA LEU A 186 -22.12 11.41 -5.40
C LEU A 186 -22.30 10.85 -6.81
N TYR A 187 -22.11 9.53 -7.02
CA TYR A 187 -22.35 8.89 -8.31
C TYR A 187 -23.79 9.12 -8.80
N ASP A 188 -24.76 9.02 -7.91
CA ASP A 188 -26.19 9.21 -8.26
C ASP A 188 -26.54 10.69 -8.53
N ARG A 189 -25.90 11.64 -7.83
CA ARG A 189 -26.26 13.07 -7.93
C ARG A 189 -25.49 13.82 -9.02
N ILE A 190 -24.21 13.59 -9.17
CA ILE A 190 -23.33 14.35 -10.07
C ILE A 190 -22.71 13.51 -11.18
N GLY A 191 -22.95 12.19 -11.18
CA GLY A 191 -22.42 11.24 -12.15
C GLY A 191 -21.04 10.69 -11.81
N PHE A 192 -20.63 9.68 -12.56
CA PHE A 192 -19.35 9.01 -12.35
C PHE A 192 -18.16 9.93 -12.64
N GLU A 193 -18.17 10.64 -13.75
CA GLU A 193 -17.06 11.48 -14.21
C GLU A 193 -16.62 12.50 -13.15
N LYS A 194 -17.57 13.31 -12.67
CA LYS A 194 -17.30 14.33 -11.65
C LYS A 194 -16.89 13.73 -10.32
N THR A 195 -17.47 12.59 -9.96
CA THR A 195 -17.12 11.89 -8.72
C THR A 195 -15.69 11.36 -8.80
N TYR A 196 -15.25 10.77 -9.93
CA TYR A 196 -13.88 10.33 -10.14
C TYR A 196 -12.88 11.50 -10.08
N MET A 197 -13.23 12.66 -10.67
CA MET A 197 -12.41 13.87 -10.57
C MET A 197 -12.24 14.33 -9.12
N ILE A 198 -13.31 14.35 -8.33
CA ILE A 198 -13.28 14.72 -6.91
C ILE A 198 -12.41 13.73 -6.12
N MET A 199 -12.61 12.43 -6.31
CA MET A 199 -11.82 11.40 -5.62
C MET A 199 -10.33 11.49 -6.00
N GLY A 200 -10.04 11.74 -7.28
CA GLY A 200 -8.67 11.96 -7.75
C GLY A 200 -8.02 13.20 -7.13
N ALA A 201 -8.76 14.31 -7.05
CA ALA A 201 -8.28 15.53 -6.40
C ALA A 201 -8.01 15.32 -4.90
N ILE A 202 -8.88 14.58 -4.20
CA ILE A 202 -8.66 14.19 -2.80
C ILE A 202 -7.39 13.34 -2.67
N ALA A 203 -7.20 12.33 -3.51
CA ALA A 203 -6.01 11.48 -3.49
C ALA A 203 -4.73 12.28 -3.74
N LEU A 204 -4.72 13.22 -4.69
CA LEU A 204 -3.58 14.11 -4.92
C LEU A 204 -3.29 15.04 -3.74
N PHE A 205 -4.33 15.61 -3.15
CA PHE A 205 -4.19 16.46 -1.97
C PHE A 205 -3.54 15.70 -0.81
N PHE A 206 -4.06 14.51 -0.48
CA PHE A 206 -3.48 13.69 0.59
C PHE A 206 -2.09 13.17 0.25
N THR A 207 -1.77 12.96 -1.02
CA THR A 207 -0.41 12.63 -1.46
C THR A 207 0.55 13.77 -1.16
N LEU A 208 0.16 15.01 -1.44
CA LEU A 208 0.95 16.20 -1.11
C LEU A 208 1.14 16.35 0.40
N VAL A 209 0.08 16.20 1.19
CA VAL A 209 0.18 16.22 2.66
C VAL A 209 1.12 15.14 3.16
N SER A 210 1.02 13.93 2.58
CA SER A 210 1.85 12.78 2.95
C SER A 210 3.32 12.96 2.58
N ALA A 211 3.64 13.78 1.58
CA ALA A 211 5.02 14.12 1.26
C ALA A 211 5.74 14.79 2.44
N PHE A 212 5.00 15.55 3.26
CA PHE A 212 5.53 16.24 4.44
C PHE A 212 5.36 15.42 5.74
N THR A 213 4.30 14.63 5.87
CA THR A 213 3.98 13.91 7.10
C THR A 213 4.67 12.54 7.20
N LEU A 214 4.86 11.84 6.08
CA LEU A 214 5.54 10.54 6.09
C LEU A 214 7.03 10.71 6.39
N SER A 215 7.54 9.91 7.33
CA SER A 215 8.96 9.89 7.67
C SER A 215 9.79 9.34 6.51
N ALA A 216 10.88 10.00 6.18
CA ALA A 216 11.89 9.41 5.30
C ALA A 216 12.75 8.43 6.12
N CYS A 217 13.07 7.26 5.55
CA CYS A 217 14.05 6.37 6.15
C CYS A 217 15.39 7.11 6.22
N GLN A 218 15.90 7.31 7.43
CA GLN A 218 17.32 7.62 7.60
C GLN A 218 18.07 6.35 7.20
N ARG A 219 18.70 6.38 6.04
CA ARG A 219 19.63 5.35 5.60
C ARG A 219 20.69 5.25 6.71
N GLN A 220 20.49 4.33 7.65
CA GLN A 220 21.58 3.96 8.57
C GLN A 220 22.72 3.51 7.67
N ASN A 221 23.75 4.35 7.66
CA ASN A 221 25.00 4.09 6.95
C ASN A 221 25.72 2.97 7.72
N ASN A 222 25.20 1.74 7.64
CA ASN A 222 25.85 0.52 8.13
C ASN A 222 27.05 0.18 7.23
N ARG A 223 27.90 1.18 6.99
CA ARG A 223 29.25 0.98 6.46
C ARG A 223 30.28 1.10 7.57
N GLN A 224 30.04 0.49 8.73
CA GLN A 224 31.09 0.26 9.73
C GLN A 224 30.58 -0.79 10.71
N PRO A 225 31.03 -2.04 10.58
CA PRO A 225 31.96 -2.62 11.50
C PRO A 225 32.99 -3.57 10.85
N ALA A 226 33.25 -3.49 9.55
CA ALA A 226 34.17 -4.39 8.90
C ALA A 226 35.65 -3.86 8.90
N LEU A 227 35.86 -2.59 9.20
CA LEU A 227 37.23 -2.02 9.26
C LEU A 227 37.87 -2.09 10.64
N ASP A 228 37.08 -2.05 11.72
CA ASP A 228 37.63 -2.11 13.08
C ASP A 228 38.11 -3.51 13.48
N VAL A 229 37.70 -4.58 12.78
CA VAL A 229 38.17 -5.93 12.99
C VAL A 229 39.50 -6.20 12.25
N ALA A 230 39.77 -5.48 11.16
CA ALA A 230 41.01 -5.61 10.39
C ALA A 230 42.17 -4.84 11.02
N GLU A 231 41.91 -3.76 11.76
CA GLU A 231 42.96 -2.92 12.36
C GLU A 231 43.42 -3.44 13.73
N ASN A 232 42.56 -4.16 14.47
CA ASN A 232 42.90 -4.77 15.75
C ASN A 232 43.47 -6.20 15.65
N GLY A 233 43.60 -6.76 14.46
CA GLY A 233 44.15 -8.11 14.19
C GLY A 233 45.65 -8.15 13.87
N ILE A 234 46.34 -7.00 13.75
CA ILE A 234 47.74 -6.93 13.32
C ILE A 234 48.69 -6.52 14.48
N SER A 235 48.14 -6.39 15.69
CA SER A 235 49.00 -6.09 16.87
C SER A 235 48.88 -7.20 17.93
N LYS A 236 49.42 -8.38 17.64
CA LYS A 236 49.97 -9.34 18.60
C LYS A 236 50.92 -10.30 17.92
#